data_5d93cfe9babdc3aafc679f470fac9c2a
#
_entry.id   5d93cfe9babdc3aafc679f470fac9c2a
#
_cell.length_a   1.000
_cell.length_b   1.000
_cell.length_c   1.000
_cell.angle_alpha   90.00
_cell.angle_beta   90.00
_cell.angle_gamma   90.00
#
_symmetry.space_group_name_H-M   'P 1'
#
loop_
_entity.id
_entity.type
_entity.pdbx_description
1 polymer ?
#
loop_
_entity_poly.entity_id
_entity_poly.type
_entity_poly.pdbx_seq_one_letter_code
_entity_poly.pdbx_strand_id
1 'polypeptide(L)'
;MGKYPDCFPDNFEKDILPDGAQENSRRVYRIIKYDEKISRRNFMSTYEEVQLKLMPKPKRYNENEPSTYSTSCNTELSKIRYFLGLCMKHRPRAFIAVGTTDGSCGVSQLTSERTKSNGGHVDWWVYADAEPQIYFEKVE
;
A
#
# COMPACT_ATOMS: atom_id res chain seq x y z
N MET A 1 -7.60 -9.92 19.26
CA MET A 1 -7.03 -9.98 17.91
C MET A 1 -7.19 -8.65 17.22
N GLY A 2 -6.10 -8.08 16.77
CA GLY A 2 -6.13 -6.82 16.05
C GLY A 2 -6.58 -6.99 14.61
N LYS A 3 -7.22 -5.97 14.05
CA LYS A 3 -7.55 -5.95 12.63
C LYS A 3 -6.30 -5.84 11.77
N TYR A 4 -5.28 -5.15 12.26
CA TYR A 4 -4.06 -4.84 11.51
C TYR A 4 -2.97 -5.87 11.79
N PRO A 5 -1.91 -5.91 10.96
CA PRO A 5 -0.83 -6.87 11.16
C PRO A 5 -0.24 -6.82 12.57
N ASP A 6 0.07 -8.00 13.12
CA ASP A 6 0.58 -8.13 14.49
C ASP A 6 1.89 -7.37 14.71
N CYS A 7 2.69 -7.19 13.65
CA CYS A 7 3.96 -6.48 13.77
C CYS A 7 3.80 -4.96 13.93
N PHE A 8 2.60 -4.43 13.67
CA PHE A 8 2.36 -3.00 13.85
C PHE A 8 2.44 -2.64 15.34
N PRO A 9 2.81 -1.39 15.68
CA PRO A 9 2.80 -0.96 17.07
C PRO A 9 1.43 -1.11 17.72
N ASP A 10 1.40 -1.40 19.00
CA ASP A 10 0.15 -1.57 19.74
C ASP A 10 -0.75 -0.35 19.67
N ASN A 11 -0.16 0.83 19.56
CA ASN A 11 -0.91 2.09 19.47
C ASN A 11 -1.25 2.52 18.05
N PHE A 12 -1.04 1.64 17.04
CA PHE A 12 -1.23 2.04 15.66
C PHE A 12 -2.62 2.60 15.40
N GLU A 13 -3.65 1.87 15.78
CA GLU A 13 -5.03 2.26 15.47
C GLU A 13 -5.44 3.53 16.20
N LYS A 14 -4.97 3.72 17.42
CA LYS A 14 -5.34 4.85 18.26
C LYS A 14 -4.54 6.12 17.92
N ASP A 15 -3.23 5.99 17.74
CA ASP A 15 -2.34 7.15 17.69
C ASP A 15 -1.72 7.44 16.32
N ILE A 16 -1.69 6.46 15.43
CA ILE A 16 -1.00 6.61 14.14
C ILE A 16 -1.98 6.67 12.97
N LEU A 17 -2.96 5.77 12.95
CA LEU A 17 -3.94 5.72 11.85
C LEU A 17 -4.74 7.03 11.81
N PRO A 18 -4.80 7.70 10.64
CA PRO A 18 -5.54 8.97 10.54
C PRO A 18 -7.03 8.80 10.75
N ASP A 19 -7.67 9.78 11.37
CA ASP A 19 -9.12 9.77 11.57
C ASP A 19 -9.90 9.72 10.25
N GLY A 20 -9.34 10.27 9.18
CA GLY A 20 -9.97 10.29 7.87
C GLY A 20 -9.88 8.98 7.10
N ALA A 21 -9.18 7.97 7.63
CA ALA A 21 -9.11 6.66 6.99
C ALA A 21 -10.45 5.94 7.13
N GLN A 22 -11.01 5.48 6.02
CA GLN A 22 -12.33 4.85 5.98
C GLN A 22 -12.35 3.65 5.06
N GLU A 23 -13.32 2.77 5.26
CA GLU A 23 -13.52 1.60 4.41
C GLU A 23 -14.15 2.01 3.09
N ASN A 24 -13.43 2.78 2.30
CA ASN A 24 -13.84 3.26 0.98
C ASN A 24 -13.28 2.38 -0.11
N SER A 25 -14.13 1.99 -1.05
CA SER A 25 -13.68 1.21 -2.21
C SER A 25 -13.33 2.17 -3.33
N ARG A 26 -12.04 2.27 -3.64
CA ARG A 26 -11.50 3.14 -4.70
C ARG A 26 -10.84 2.31 -5.76
N ARG A 27 -11.04 2.69 -7.04
CA ARG A 27 -10.29 2.07 -8.13
C ARG A 27 -8.87 2.63 -8.12
N VAL A 28 -7.89 1.75 -8.03
CA VAL A 28 -6.48 2.15 -7.92
C VAL A 28 -5.59 1.23 -8.74
N TYR A 29 -4.35 1.72 -8.96
CA TYR A 29 -3.26 0.96 -9.57
C TYR A 29 -2.20 0.69 -8.52
N ARG A 30 -1.60 -0.49 -8.59
CA ARG A 30 -0.56 -0.93 -7.65
C ARG A 30 0.55 -1.61 -8.41
N ILE A 31 1.79 -1.39 -8.01
CA ILE A 31 2.95 -2.11 -8.58
C ILE A 31 3.06 -3.46 -7.89
N ILE A 32 3.13 -4.51 -8.69
CA ILE A 32 3.33 -5.88 -8.23
C ILE A 32 4.80 -6.22 -8.47
N LYS A 33 5.55 -6.42 -7.40
CA LYS A 33 7.00 -6.63 -7.50
C LYS A 33 7.49 -7.96 -6.97
N TYR A 34 6.64 -8.70 -6.28
CA TYR A 34 6.94 -10.05 -5.81
C TYR A 34 6.08 -11.03 -6.57
N ASP A 35 6.66 -12.11 -7.05
CA ASP A 35 5.97 -13.17 -7.75
C ASP A 35 5.45 -12.78 -9.14
N GLU A 36 5.23 -13.78 -9.97
CA GLU A 36 4.65 -13.59 -11.31
C GLU A 36 3.12 -13.44 -11.25
N LYS A 37 2.54 -13.84 -10.12
CA LYS A 37 1.10 -13.74 -9.89
C LYS A 37 0.83 -12.72 -8.80
N ILE A 38 -0.34 -12.10 -8.88
CA ILE A 38 -0.77 -11.16 -7.85
C ILE A 38 -1.08 -11.97 -6.58
N SER A 39 -0.27 -11.78 -5.55
CA SER A 39 -0.37 -12.53 -4.30
C SER A 39 -0.51 -11.58 -3.12
N ARG A 40 -0.92 -12.13 -1.97
CA ARG A 40 -1.13 -11.33 -0.76
C ARG A 40 0.10 -10.50 -0.39
N ARG A 41 1.31 -11.06 -0.53
CA ARG A 41 2.53 -10.35 -0.12
C ARG A 41 2.85 -9.14 -0.97
N ASN A 42 2.19 -8.96 -2.11
CA ASN A 42 2.35 -7.75 -2.92
C ASN A 42 1.58 -6.55 -2.34
N PHE A 43 0.86 -6.76 -1.25
CA PHE A 43 0.04 -5.72 -0.62
C PHE A 43 0.51 -5.42 0.80
N MET A 44 1.83 -5.51 1.00
CA MET A 44 2.45 -5.15 2.28
C MET A 44 2.79 -3.67 2.32
N SER A 45 2.80 -3.12 3.53
CA SER A 45 3.28 -1.77 3.78
C SER A 45 4.81 -1.73 3.75
N THR A 46 5.36 -0.52 3.67
CA THR A 46 6.80 -0.32 3.82
C THR A 46 7.27 -0.88 5.16
N TYR A 47 6.51 -0.64 6.22
CA TYR A 47 6.85 -1.14 7.56
C TYR A 47 7.02 -2.66 7.55
N GLU A 48 6.04 -3.37 6.98
CA GLU A 48 6.11 -4.84 6.90
C GLU A 48 7.31 -5.32 6.09
N GLU A 49 7.57 -4.68 4.94
CA GLU A 49 8.71 -5.05 4.10
C GLU A 49 10.05 -4.84 4.82
N VAL A 50 10.17 -3.78 5.60
CA VAL A 50 11.38 -3.53 6.40
C VAL A 50 11.51 -4.55 7.52
N GLN A 51 10.41 -4.86 8.22
CA GLN A 51 10.43 -5.84 9.31
C GLN A 51 10.82 -7.24 8.82
N LEU A 52 10.35 -7.59 7.61
CA LEU A 52 10.67 -8.89 7.01
C LEU A 52 12.01 -8.89 6.28
N LYS A 53 12.74 -7.78 6.32
CA LYS A 53 14.05 -7.63 5.68
C LYS A 53 14.01 -7.82 4.17
N LEU A 54 12.88 -7.47 3.56
CA LEU A 54 12.72 -7.52 2.11
C LEU A 54 13.29 -6.26 1.45
N MET A 55 13.45 -5.21 2.21
CA MET A 55 14.07 -3.97 1.74
C MET A 55 14.74 -3.25 2.92
N PRO A 56 15.77 -2.42 2.65
CA PRO A 56 16.37 -1.58 3.70
C PRO A 56 15.44 -0.44 4.07
N LYS A 57 15.67 0.17 5.22
CA LYS A 57 14.91 1.35 5.62
C LYS A 57 15.16 2.49 4.62
N PRO A 58 14.09 3.08 4.05
CA PRO A 58 14.24 4.27 3.23
C PRO A 58 14.83 5.43 4.03
N LYS A 59 15.44 6.39 3.35
CA LYS A 59 16.05 7.55 4.02
C LYS A 59 15.08 8.31 4.93
N ARG A 60 13.83 8.41 4.51
CA ARG A 60 12.78 9.15 5.24
C ARG A 60 11.85 8.21 6.01
N TYR A 61 12.34 7.03 6.33
CA TYR A 61 11.56 6.07 7.09
C TYR A 61 11.22 6.65 8.47
N ASN A 62 9.94 6.72 8.79
CA ASN A 62 9.47 7.28 10.05
C ASN A 62 8.28 6.45 10.57
N GLU A 63 8.50 5.79 11.70
CA GLU A 63 7.49 4.92 12.30
C GLU A 63 6.36 5.67 12.98
N ASN A 64 6.38 7.00 12.95
CA ASN A 64 5.27 7.82 13.43
C ASN A 64 4.41 8.34 12.27
N GLU A 65 4.82 8.10 11.02
CA GLU A 65 4.07 8.54 9.85
C GLU A 65 3.07 7.47 9.41
N PRO A 66 1.80 7.84 9.22
CA PRO A 66 0.79 6.87 8.77
C PRO A 66 1.15 6.15 7.47
N SER A 67 1.77 6.86 6.52
CA SER A 67 2.12 6.27 5.22
C SER A 67 3.11 5.11 5.34
N THR A 68 3.91 5.06 6.40
CA THR A 68 4.87 3.97 6.63
C THR A 68 4.14 2.62 6.77
N TYR A 69 2.91 2.65 7.24
CA TYR A 69 2.10 1.45 7.49
C TYR A 69 1.10 1.17 6.38
N SER A 70 1.12 1.97 5.32
CA SER A 70 0.16 1.81 4.22
C SER A 70 0.75 1.04 3.05
N THR A 71 -0.15 0.40 2.32
CA THR A 71 0.13 -0.15 1.00
C THR A 71 -0.15 0.97 0.01
N SER A 72 0.90 1.46 -0.64
CA SER A 72 0.78 2.61 -1.54
C SER A 72 0.11 2.23 -2.86
N CYS A 73 -0.89 3.00 -3.24
CA CYS A 73 -1.58 2.87 -4.51
C CYS A 73 -1.72 4.23 -5.15
N ASN A 74 -2.17 4.27 -6.39
CA ASN A 74 -2.42 5.53 -7.07
C ASN A 74 -3.66 5.42 -7.96
N THR A 75 -4.44 6.49 -8.01
CA THR A 75 -5.63 6.53 -8.87
C THR A 75 -5.27 6.84 -10.32
N GLU A 76 -4.03 7.28 -10.58
CA GLU A 76 -3.60 7.70 -11.93
C GLU A 76 -2.56 6.74 -12.51
N LEU A 77 -2.92 6.12 -13.62
CA LEU A 77 -2.05 5.15 -14.30
C LEU A 77 -0.73 5.77 -14.73
N SER A 78 -0.73 7.02 -15.20
CA SER A 78 0.49 7.68 -15.65
C SER A 78 1.54 7.78 -14.55
N LYS A 79 1.10 8.06 -13.33
CA LYS A 79 2.02 8.15 -12.19
C LYS A 79 2.57 6.78 -11.80
N ILE A 80 1.72 5.77 -11.82
CA ILE A 80 2.16 4.40 -11.52
C ILE A 80 3.17 3.93 -12.56
N ARG A 81 2.96 4.26 -13.84
CA ARG A 81 3.92 3.90 -14.90
C ARG A 81 5.30 4.52 -14.66
N TYR A 82 5.32 5.76 -14.19
CA TYR A 82 6.58 6.40 -13.84
C TYR A 82 7.29 5.63 -12.72
N PHE A 83 6.57 5.31 -11.64
CA PHE A 83 7.13 4.57 -10.51
C PHE A 83 7.51 3.14 -10.89
N LEU A 84 6.76 2.53 -11.80
CA LEU A 84 7.13 1.20 -12.32
C LEU A 84 8.51 1.24 -12.97
N GLY A 85 8.77 2.27 -13.78
CA GLY A 85 10.08 2.44 -14.41
C GLY A 85 11.21 2.49 -13.40
N LEU A 86 11.00 3.18 -12.27
CA LEU A 86 11.99 3.22 -11.19
C LEU A 86 12.13 1.86 -10.51
N CYS A 87 11.03 1.20 -10.25
CA CYS A 87 11.00 -0.09 -9.58
C CYS A 87 11.73 -1.17 -10.40
N MET A 88 11.54 -1.15 -11.71
CA MET A 88 12.12 -2.16 -12.61
C MET A 88 13.64 -2.14 -12.65
N LYS A 89 14.28 -1.09 -12.18
CA LYS A 89 15.73 -1.06 -12.04
C LYS A 89 16.24 -2.15 -11.07
N HIS A 90 15.42 -2.49 -10.09
CA HIS A 90 15.76 -3.51 -9.08
C HIS A 90 14.86 -4.74 -9.17
N ARG A 91 13.71 -4.60 -9.80
CA ARG A 91 12.70 -5.65 -9.94
C ARG A 91 12.23 -5.69 -11.39
N PRO A 92 13.04 -6.22 -12.32
CA PRO A 92 12.73 -6.12 -13.76
C PRO A 92 11.45 -6.82 -14.20
N ARG A 93 10.90 -7.70 -13.38
CA ARG A 93 9.65 -8.40 -13.69
C ARG A 93 8.42 -7.74 -13.06
N ALA A 94 8.60 -6.60 -12.40
CA ALA A 94 7.48 -5.90 -11.81
C ALA A 94 6.47 -5.48 -12.88
N PHE A 95 5.20 -5.43 -12.51
CA PHE A 95 4.14 -5.02 -13.41
C PHE A 95 3.06 -4.28 -12.65
N ILE A 96 2.10 -3.71 -13.37
CA ILE A 96 1.01 -2.94 -12.79
C ILE A 96 -0.24 -3.79 -12.70
N ALA A 97 -0.89 -3.75 -11.55
CA ALA A 97 -2.23 -4.31 -11.37
C ALA A 97 -3.23 -3.18 -11.15
N VAL A 98 -4.45 -3.40 -11.56
CA VAL A 98 -5.56 -2.50 -11.31
C VAL A 98 -6.62 -3.23 -10.50
N GLY A 99 -7.22 -2.54 -9.57
CA GLY A 99 -8.26 -3.14 -8.74
C GLY A 99 -8.88 -2.11 -7.81
N THR A 100 -9.45 -2.62 -6.74
CA THR A 100 -10.20 -1.80 -5.80
C THR A 100 -9.64 -1.97 -4.38
N THR A 101 -9.53 -0.85 -3.66
CA THR A 101 -9.26 -0.91 -2.23
C THR A 101 -10.54 -1.31 -1.51
N ASP A 102 -10.93 -2.57 -1.69
CA ASP A 102 -12.20 -3.03 -1.16
C ASP A 102 -12.32 -2.76 0.35
N GLY A 103 -13.47 -2.22 0.77
CA GLY A 103 -13.68 -1.84 2.17
C GLY A 103 -13.60 -3.01 3.14
N SER A 104 -13.82 -4.24 2.66
CA SER A 104 -13.65 -5.44 3.50
C SER A 104 -12.20 -5.75 3.78
N CYS A 105 -11.27 -5.19 3.00
CA CYS A 105 -9.84 -5.48 3.11
C CYS A 105 -9.07 -4.45 3.95
N GLY A 106 -9.65 -3.30 4.23
CA GLY A 106 -8.95 -2.29 4.99
C GLY A 106 -9.55 -0.91 4.84
N VAL A 107 -8.87 0.08 5.40
CA VAL A 107 -9.28 1.48 5.32
C VAL A 107 -8.32 2.23 4.42
N SER A 108 -8.79 3.28 3.77
CA SER A 108 -7.96 4.06 2.85
C SER A 108 -8.24 5.54 2.97
N GLN A 109 -7.28 6.33 2.49
CA GLN A 109 -7.39 7.78 2.44
C GLN A 109 -6.57 8.31 1.29
N LEU A 110 -7.08 9.32 0.59
CA LEU A 110 -6.24 10.07 -0.34
C LEU A 110 -5.20 10.79 0.49
N THR A 111 -3.92 10.58 0.15
CA THR A 111 -2.82 11.19 0.92
C THR A 111 -2.90 12.69 0.93
N SER A 112 -3.44 13.30 -0.15
CA SER A 112 -3.61 14.74 -0.26
C SER A 112 -4.59 15.33 0.77
N GLU A 113 -5.42 14.50 1.40
CA GLU A 113 -6.32 14.97 2.46
C GLU A 113 -5.57 15.24 3.76
N ARG A 114 -4.36 14.78 3.88
CA ARG A 114 -3.57 14.86 5.12
C ARG A 114 -2.26 15.64 4.94
N THR A 115 -1.65 15.52 3.79
CA THR A 115 -0.37 16.18 3.51
C THR A 115 -0.37 16.76 2.11
N LYS A 116 0.59 17.65 1.84
CA LYS A 116 0.83 18.10 0.48
C LYS A 116 1.46 16.95 -0.29
N SER A 117 0.77 16.47 -1.30
CA SER A 117 1.27 15.43 -2.17
C SER A 117 0.80 15.71 -3.60
N ASN A 118 1.47 15.11 -4.56
CA ASN A 118 0.96 15.09 -5.92
C ASN A 118 -0.33 14.28 -5.87
N GLY A 119 -1.43 14.81 -6.30
CA GLY A 119 -2.72 14.16 -6.19
C GLY A 119 -2.74 12.73 -6.73
N GLY A 120 -3.72 11.96 -6.32
CA GLY A 120 -3.91 10.59 -6.79
C GLY A 120 -3.31 9.50 -5.93
N HIS A 121 -2.33 9.82 -5.08
CA HIS A 121 -1.75 8.83 -4.18
C HIS A 121 -2.76 8.42 -3.11
N VAL A 122 -2.86 7.12 -2.87
CA VAL A 122 -3.76 6.54 -1.87
C VAL A 122 -2.95 5.75 -0.86
N ASP A 123 -3.17 6.05 0.41
CA ASP A 123 -2.69 5.22 1.50
C ASP A 123 -3.77 4.20 1.82
N TRP A 124 -3.41 2.92 1.82
CA TRP A 124 -4.34 1.83 2.09
C TRP A 124 -3.79 0.97 3.22
N TRP A 125 -4.46 0.98 4.34
CA TRP A 125 -4.06 0.20 5.52
C TRP A 125 -4.85 -1.10 5.50
N VAL A 126 -4.17 -2.17 5.06
CA VAL A 126 -4.79 -3.46 4.79
C VAL A 126 -4.88 -4.28 6.07
N TYR A 127 -6.03 -4.88 6.31
CA TYR A 127 -6.23 -5.74 7.48
C TYR A 127 -5.40 -7.01 7.37
N ALA A 128 -4.96 -7.53 8.52
CA ALA A 128 -4.07 -8.69 8.57
C ALA A 128 -4.61 -9.91 7.84
N ASP A 129 -5.89 -10.19 7.99
CA ASP A 129 -6.52 -11.39 7.44
C ASP A 129 -7.17 -11.17 6.07
N ALA A 130 -7.01 -9.99 5.49
CA ALA A 130 -7.61 -9.68 4.19
C ALA A 130 -6.87 -10.37 3.06
N GLU A 131 -7.59 -10.56 1.96
CA GLU A 131 -7.04 -11.12 0.73
C GLU A 131 -7.27 -10.13 -0.42
N PRO A 132 -6.57 -8.98 -0.40
CA PRO A 132 -6.80 -7.92 -1.38
C PRO A 132 -6.47 -8.34 -2.80
N GLN A 133 -5.59 -9.33 -2.99
CA GLN A 133 -5.18 -9.79 -4.30
C GLN A 133 -6.34 -10.27 -5.17
N ILE A 134 -7.43 -10.72 -4.58
CA ILE A 134 -8.58 -11.21 -5.36
C ILE A 134 -9.33 -10.10 -6.07
N TYR A 135 -9.10 -8.84 -5.68
CA TYR A 135 -9.77 -7.68 -6.28
C TYR A 135 -8.90 -6.98 -7.33
N PHE A 136 -7.77 -7.58 -7.67
CA PHE A 136 -6.82 -6.97 -8.61
C PHE A 136 -6.52 -7.87 -9.79
N GLU A 137 -6.25 -7.26 -10.93
CA GLU A 137 -5.85 -7.98 -12.14
C GLU A 137 -4.73 -7.20 -12.84
N LYS A 138 -3.94 -7.90 -13.64
CA LYS A 138 -2.84 -7.29 -14.37
C LYS A 138 -3.36 -6.31 -15.43
N VAL A 139 -2.72 -5.16 -15.50
CA VAL A 139 -2.99 -4.17 -16.56
C VAL A 139 -2.27 -4.63 -17.82
N GLU A 140 -2.98 -4.67 -18.91
CA GLU A 140 -2.44 -5.05 -20.22
C GLU A 140 -1.96 -3.84 -21.03
#